data_afa5ae0b50ba23779c12f7f1f5d3c688
#
_entry.id   afa5ae0b50ba23779c12f7f1f5d3c688
#
_cell.length_a   1.000
_cell.length_b   1.000
_cell.length_c   1.000
_cell.angle_alpha   90.00
_cell.angle_beta   90.00
_cell.angle_gamma   90.00
#
_symmetry.space_group_name_H-M   'P 1'
#
loop_
_entity.id
_entity.type
_entity.pdbx_description
1 polymer ?
#
loop_
_entity_poly.entity_id
_entity_poly.type
_entity_poly.pdbx_seq_one_letter_code
_entity_poly.pdbx_strand_id
1 'polypeptide(L)'
;MENRCLPKKVPGFCSFRYGLAILLHFCNIAIILNSFAFIWSNNLLVTYTPTFISTTLHVNVRENGLLSSLPYLLAYICGIVAGQMSDFLLSRKIFSVVAVRKLFTTLGIFCPVIFVVCLLYLSYNFYSTVIFLTLANSTLSFSFCGQLINALDIAPRYYGFLKAVTALIGIFGGLISSTLAGLILNQDPEYAWHKNFFLMAGINVTCLAFYLLFAKGDIQDWAKETKTTRL
;
A
#
# COMPACT_ATOMS: atom_id res chain seq x y z
N MET A 1 43.56 -7.67 38.76
CA MET A 1 42.13 -7.33 38.72
C MET A 1 41.81 -6.92 37.28
N GLU A 2 41.31 -7.86 36.55
CA GLU A 2 41.22 -7.84 35.09
C GLU A 2 39.78 -7.40 34.71
N ASN A 3 39.65 -6.11 34.37
CA ASN A 3 38.42 -5.59 33.82
C ASN A 3 38.25 -6.06 32.37
N ARG A 4 37.64 -7.22 32.19
CA ARG A 4 37.17 -7.69 30.87
C ARG A 4 36.02 -6.79 30.45
N CYS A 5 36.31 -5.76 29.62
CA CYS A 5 35.32 -5.08 28.83
C CYS A 5 34.66 -6.10 27.90
N LEU A 6 33.46 -6.53 28.28
CA LEU A 6 32.58 -7.26 27.34
C LEU A 6 32.34 -6.36 26.10
N PRO A 7 32.57 -6.89 24.91
CA PRO A 7 32.33 -6.09 23.71
C PRO A 7 30.86 -5.67 23.67
N LYS A 8 30.60 -4.36 23.48
CA LYS A 8 29.29 -3.87 23.09
C LYS A 8 28.79 -4.76 21.95
N LYS A 9 27.74 -5.54 22.21
CA LYS A 9 27.00 -6.20 21.14
C LYS A 9 26.49 -5.10 20.22
N VAL A 10 27.25 -4.83 19.18
CA VAL A 10 26.75 -4.21 17.96
C VAL A 10 25.55 -5.08 17.58
N PRO A 11 24.38 -4.54 17.28
CA PRO A 11 23.25 -5.31 16.79
C PRO A 11 23.57 -5.75 15.36
N GLY A 12 24.52 -6.66 15.24
CA GLY A 12 24.84 -7.38 14.04
C GLY A 12 23.85 -8.53 13.94
N PHE A 13 23.15 -8.58 12.84
CA PHE A 13 22.34 -9.70 12.40
C PHE A 13 21.31 -10.14 13.45
N CYS A 14 20.11 -9.60 13.36
CA CYS A 14 18.95 -10.16 14.01
C CYS A 14 18.94 -11.67 13.73
N SER A 15 19.15 -12.49 14.76
CA SER A 15 19.16 -13.94 14.58
C SER A 15 17.91 -14.30 13.80
N PHE A 16 18.01 -15.08 12.74
CA PHE A 16 16.90 -15.47 11.84
C PHE A 16 15.63 -15.87 12.63
N ARG A 17 15.82 -16.50 13.79
CA ARG A 17 14.73 -16.86 14.72
C ARG A 17 14.00 -15.63 15.29
N TYR A 18 14.72 -14.55 15.62
CA TYR A 18 14.11 -13.30 16.08
C TYR A 18 13.40 -12.57 14.94
N GLY A 19 13.99 -12.57 13.73
CA GLY A 19 13.33 -12.01 12.54
C GLY A 19 12.02 -12.72 12.24
N LEU A 20 11.99 -14.03 12.30
CA LEU A 20 10.77 -14.83 12.10
C LEU A 20 9.73 -14.57 13.20
N ALA A 21 10.15 -14.48 14.47
CA ALA A 21 9.23 -14.14 15.55
C ALA A 21 8.61 -12.73 15.39
N ILE A 22 9.38 -11.76 14.92
CA ILE A 22 8.89 -10.41 14.61
C ILE A 22 7.83 -10.48 13.50
N LEU A 23 8.08 -11.24 12.44
CA LEU A 23 7.16 -11.35 11.30
C LEU A 23 5.84 -12.02 11.67
N LEU A 24 5.84 -12.98 12.61
CA LEU A 24 4.64 -13.70 13.03
C LEU A 24 3.68 -12.88 13.92
N HIS A 25 4.07 -11.69 14.35
CA HIS A 25 3.12 -10.81 15.04
C HIS A 25 2.01 -10.34 14.10
N PHE A 26 0.76 -10.51 14.49
CA PHE A 26 -0.43 -10.16 13.70
C PHE A 26 -0.40 -8.74 13.14
N CYS A 27 0.15 -7.78 13.90
CA CYS A 27 0.30 -6.40 13.43
C CYS A 27 1.24 -6.29 12.22
N ASN A 28 2.36 -7.04 12.22
CA ASN A 28 3.30 -7.06 11.11
C ASN A 28 2.72 -7.77 9.89
N ILE A 29 2.01 -8.89 10.11
CA ILE A 29 1.29 -9.60 9.05
C ILE A 29 0.25 -8.68 8.40
N ALA A 30 -0.46 -7.88 9.20
CA ALA A 30 -1.43 -6.92 8.68
C ALA A 30 -0.80 -5.87 7.75
N ILE A 31 0.37 -5.33 8.13
CA ILE A 31 1.11 -4.37 7.30
C ILE A 31 1.62 -5.05 6.02
N ILE A 32 2.14 -6.28 6.11
CA ILE A 32 2.66 -7.04 4.98
C ILE A 32 1.54 -7.35 3.97
N LEU A 33 0.41 -7.87 4.42
CA LEU A 33 -0.74 -8.18 3.57
C LEU A 33 -1.31 -6.91 2.91
N ASN A 34 -1.40 -5.83 3.67
CA ASN A 34 -1.87 -4.57 3.11
C ASN A 34 -0.88 -3.96 2.10
N SER A 35 0.43 -4.15 2.30
CA SER A 35 1.46 -3.77 1.32
C SER A 35 1.36 -4.59 0.03
N PHE A 36 1.05 -5.88 0.13
CA PHE A 36 0.76 -6.73 -1.02
C PHE A 36 -0.43 -6.19 -1.82
N ALA A 37 -1.56 -5.90 -1.16
CA ALA A 37 -2.76 -5.36 -1.80
C ALA A 37 -2.51 -3.99 -2.46
N PHE A 38 -1.74 -3.13 -1.79
CA PHE A 38 -1.35 -1.83 -2.31
C PHE A 38 -0.51 -1.96 -3.60
N ILE A 39 0.54 -2.78 -3.59
CA ILE A 39 1.40 -2.96 -4.77
C ILE A 39 0.63 -3.66 -5.89
N TRP A 40 -0.23 -4.63 -5.57
CA TRP A 40 -1.15 -5.24 -6.52
C TRP A 40 -1.99 -4.20 -7.27
N SER A 41 -2.66 -3.33 -6.52
CA SER A 41 -3.53 -2.29 -7.07
C SER A 41 -2.75 -1.24 -7.85
N ASN A 42 -1.63 -0.78 -7.28
CA ASN A 42 -0.76 0.18 -7.94
C ASN A 42 -0.24 -0.35 -9.27
N ASN A 43 0.22 -1.61 -9.29
CA ASN A 43 0.72 -2.22 -10.51
C ASN A 43 -0.38 -2.39 -11.56
N LEU A 44 -1.57 -2.85 -11.16
CA LEU A 44 -2.70 -2.99 -12.08
C LEU A 44 -3.13 -1.63 -12.65
N LEU A 45 -3.34 -0.64 -11.81
CA LEU A 45 -3.77 0.69 -12.23
C LEU A 45 -2.69 1.43 -13.03
N VAL A 46 -1.41 1.35 -12.64
CA VAL A 46 -0.32 2.03 -13.33
C VAL A 46 0.00 1.38 -14.67
N THR A 47 0.19 0.06 -14.68
CA THR A 47 0.66 -0.65 -15.88
C THR A 47 -0.44 -0.80 -16.92
N TYR A 48 -1.67 -1.04 -16.47
CA TYR A 48 -2.77 -1.36 -17.38
C TYR A 48 -3.71 -0.19 -17.70
N THR A 49 -3.56 0.99 -17.08
CA THR A 49 -4.32 2.19 -17.44
C THR A 49 -4.18 2.55 -18.94
N PRO A 50 -2.96 2.61 -19.55
CA PRO A 50 -2.84 2.89 -20.96
C PRO A 50 -3.52 1.84 -21.85
N THR A 51 -3.40 0.56 -21.48
CA THR A 51 -4.04 -0.54 -22.21
C THR A 51 -5.56 -0.46 -22.10
N PHE A 52 -6.08 -0.18 -20.90
CA PHE A 52 -7.52 0.00 -20.68
C PHE A 52 -8.08 1.16 -21.53
N ILE A 53 -7.39 2.31 -21.52
CA ILE A 53 -7.78 3.49 -22.30
C ILE A 53 -7.77 3.17 -23.81
N SER A 54 -6.72 2.52 -24.31
CA SER A 54 -6.61 2.19 -25.74
C SER A 54 -7.64 1.18 -26.19
N THR A 55 -7.92 0.16 -25.39
CA THR A 55 -8.87 -0.92 -25.76
C THR A 55 -10.32 -0.48 -25.60
N THR A 56 -10.63 0.36 -24.61
CA THR A 56 -12.01 0.76 -24.31
C THR A 56 -12.44 2.02 -25.05
N LEU A 57 -11.53 2.98 -25.24
CA LEU A 57 -11.85 4.30 -25.82
C LEU A 57 -11.35 4.46 -27.25
N HIS A 58 -10.63 3.50 -27.80
CA HIS A 58 -10.08 3.52 -29.19
C HIS A 58 -9.33 4.81 -29.55
N VAL A 59 -8.63 5.43 -28.59
CA VAL A 59 -7.88 6.68 -28.78
C VAL A 59 -6.51 6.47 -29.43
N ASN A 60 -6.04 7.50 -30.13
CA ASN A 60 -4.71 7.50 -30.73
C ASN A 60 -3.59 7.45 -29.67
N VAL A 61 -2.42 6.89 -30.05
CA VAL A 61 -1.27 6.70 -29.15
C VAL A 61 -0.82 7.99 -28.46
N ARG A 62 -0.85 9.13 -29.16
CA ARG A 62 -0.46 10.44 -28.62
C ARG A 62 -1.44 10.93 -27.56
N GLU A 63 -2.72 10.81 -27.80
CA GLU A 63 -3.78 11.20 -26.85
C GLU A 63 -3.78 10.26 -25.66
N ASN A 64 -3.56 8.97 -25.86
CA ASN A 64 -3.42 7.99 -24.80
C ASN A 64 -2.27 8.32 -23.84
N GLY A 65 -1.11 8.78 -24.37
CA GLY A 65 0.03 9.20 -23.54
C GLY A 65 -0.32 10.36 -22.60
N LEU A 66 -0.97 11.40 -23.11
CA LEU A 66 -1.41 12.55 -22.31
C LEU A 66 -2.45 12.14 -21.26
N LEU A 67 -3.47 11.39 -21.67
CA LEU A 67 -4.53 10.94 -20.76
C LEU A 67 -4.00 10.03 -19.66
N SER A 68 -3.06 9.13 -19.99
CA SER A 68 -2.44 8.24 -19.03
C SER A 68 -1.50 8.94 -18.05
N SER A 69 -1.02 10.15 -18.37
CA SER A 69 -0.15 10.93 -17.48
C SER A 69 -0.93 11.71 -16.40
N LEU A 70 -2.18 12.10 -16.68
CA LEU A 70 -3.02 12.85 -15.74
C LEU A 70 -3.20 12.17 -14.38
N PRO A 71 -3.47 10.84 -14.29
CA PRO A 71 -3.59 10.15 -13.02
C PRO A 71 -2.34 10.27 -12.13
N TYR A 72 -1.14 10.26 -12.72
CA TYR A 72 0.12 10.35 -11.96
C TYR A 72 0.35 11.75 -11.41
N LEU A 73 0.06 12.79 -12.21
CA LEU A 73 0.18 14.18 -11.77
C LEU A 73 -0.76 14.43 -10.57
N LEU A 74 -2.01 13.98 -10.68
CA LEU A 74 -2.98 14.15 -9.61
C LEU A 74 -2.63 13.29 -8.38
N ALA A 75 -2.13 12.07 -8.59
CA ALA A 75 -1.65 11.21 -7.50
C ALA A 75 -0.50 11.85 -6.71
N TYR A 76 0.41 12.54 -7.39
CA TYR A 76 1.49 13.29 -6.74
C TYR A 76 0.93 14.41 -5.85
N ILE A 77 0.03 15.22 -6.38
CA ILE A 77 -0.62 16.30 -5.62
C ILE A 77 -1.40 15.73 -4.42
N CYS A 78 -2.20 14.69 -4.65
CA CYS A 78 -2.95 14.02 -3.58
C CYS A 78 -2.04 13.43 -2.50
N GLY A 79 -0.88 12.88 -2.87
CA GLY A 79 0.11 12.38 -1.92
C GLY A 79 0.66 13.47 -1.00
N ILE A 80 0.99 14.65 -1.54
CA ILE A 80 1.43 15.81 -0.75
C ILE A 80 0.31 16.26 0.20
N VAL A 81 -0.90 16.42 -0.31
CA VAL A 81 -2.05 16.83 0.50
C VAL A 81 -2.32 15.82 1.62
N ALA A 82 -2.30 14.52 1.30
CA ALA A 82 -2.47 13.47 2.30
C ALA A 82 -1.40 13.51 3.40
N GLY A 83 -0.12 13.75 3.03
CA GLY A 83 0.96 13.93 3.99
C GLY A 83 0.70 15.10 4.93
N GLN A 84 0.43 16.28 4.38
CA GLN A 84 0.15 17.48 5.16
C GLN A 84 -1.10 17.31 6.07
N MET A 85 -2.15 16.67 5.56
CA MET A 85 -3.34 16.37 6.37
C MET A 85 -3.03 15.40 7.51
N SER A 86 -2.26 14.34 7.24
CA SER A 86 -1.84 13.39 8.27
C SER A 86 -1.04 14.08 9.38
N ASP A 87 -0.05 14.89 9.00
CA ASP A 87 0.79 15.63 9.95
C ASP A 87 -0.01 16.68 10.75
N PHE A 88 -0.93 17.36 10.09
CA PHE A 88 -1.84 18.31 10.77
C PHE A 88 -2.71 17.61 11.83
N LEU A 89 -3.31 16.47 11.49
CA LEU A 89 -4.16 15.72 12.42
C LEU A 89 -3.37 15.20 13.63
N LEU A 90 -2.12 14.77 13.41
CA LEU A 90 -1.24 14.30 14.47
C LEU A 90 -0.70 15.46 15.34
N SER A 91 -0.27 16.56 14.73
CA SER A 91 0.28 17.72 15.45
C SER A 91 -0.76 18.40 16.35
N ARG A 92 -2.00 18.46 15.89
CA ARG A 92 -3.13 19.00 16.66
C ARG A 92 -3.72 18.00 17.66
N LYS A 93 -3.21 16.74 17.69
CA LYS A 93 -3.73 15.66 18.56
C LYS A 93 -5.23 15.43 18.42
N ILE A 94 -5.79 15.67 17.22
CA ILE A 94 -7.21 15.47 16.92
C ILE A 94 -7.55 13.99 16.97
N PHE A 95 -6.66 13.16 16.43
CA PHE A 95 -6.78 11.70 16.41
C PHE A 95 -5.51 11.03 16.96
N SER A 96 -5.67 9.81 17.47
CA SER A 96 -4.52 8.96 17.83
C SER A 96 -3.74 8.54 16.56
N VAL A 97 -2.45 8.21 16.73
CA VAL A 97 -1.62 7.73 15.62
C VAL A 97 -2.28 6.56 14.90
N VAL A 98 -2.78 5.58 15.67
CA VAL A 98 -3.50 4.41 15.11
C VAL A 98 -4.70 4.83 14.25
N ALA A 99 -5.49 5.79 14.74
CA ALA A 99 -6.69 6.24 14.03
C ALA A 99 -6.34 6.92 12.71
N VAL A 100 -5.31 7.79 12.70
CA VAL A 100 -4.82 8.43 11.48
C VAL A 100 -4.32 7.40 10.49
N ARG A 101 -3.50 6.43 10.93
CA ARG A 101 -2.98 5.38 10.05
C ARG A 101 -4.09 4.52 9.45
N LYS A 102 -5.06 4.10 10.24
CA LYS A 102 -6.23 3.35 9.76
C LYS A 102 -7.08 4.18 8.79
N LEU A 103 -7.33 5.45 9.09
CA LEU A 103 -8.11 6.34 8.24
C LEU A 103 -7.47 6.49 6.84
N PHE A 104 -6.19 6.88 6.79
CA PHE A 104 -5.51 7.09 5.52
C PHE A 104 -5.31 5.80 4.72
N THR A 105 -5.06 4.67 5.40
CA THR A 105 -5.01 3.36 4.74
C THR A 105 -6.38 2.98 4.16
N THR A 106 -7.46 3.20 4.91
CA THR A 106 -8.82 2.92 4.41
C THR A 106 -9.14 3.78 3.20
N LEU A 107 -8.90 5.08 3.26
CA LEU A 107 -9.11 5.97 2.11
C LEU A 107 -8.28 5.53 0.90
N GLY A 108 -7.01 5.20 1.11
CA GLY A 108 -6.11 4.82 0.02
C GLY A 108 -6.33 3.43 -0.56
N ILE A 109 -7.02 2.53 0.12
CA ILE A 109 -7.31 1.17 -0.38
C ILE A 109 -8.77 1.04 -0.82
N PHE A 110 -9.73 1.59 -0.06
CA PHE A 110 -11.15 1.41 -0.31
C PHE A 110 -11.69 2.35 -1.39
N CYS A 111 -11.27 3.63 -1.40
CA CYS A 111 -11.73 4.57 -2.44
C CYS A 111 -11.36 4.15 -3.87
N PRO A 112 -10.12 3.68 -4.17
CA PRO A 112 -9.82 3.13 -5.49
C PRO A 112 -10.73 1.99 -5.90
N VAL A 113 -11.09 1.10 -4.96
CA VAL A 113 -12.04 0.00 -5.23
C VAL A 113 -13.41 0.55 -5.64
N ILE A 114 -13.92 1.53 -4.92
CA ILE A 114 -15.21 2.19 -5.27
C ILE A 114 -15.13 2.79 -6.67
N PHE A 115 -14.10 3.58 -6.97
CA PHE A 115 -13.97 4.26 -8.25
C PHE A 115 -13.83 3.27 -9.42
N VAL A 116 -13.11 2.16 -9.22
CA VAL A 116 -12.97 1.13 -10.24
C VAL A 116 -14.29 0.35 -10.44
N VAL A 117 -15.02 0.06 -9.39
CA VAL A 117 -16.36 -0.54 -9.50
C VAL A 117 -17.32 0.42 -10.19
N CYS A 118 -17.32 1.71 -9.82
CA CYS A 118 -18.11 2.72 -10.52
C CYS A 118 -17.73 2.83 -12.01
N LEU A 119 -16.44 2.72 -12.33
CA LEU A 119 -15.95 2.69 -13.70
C LEU A 119 -16.61 1.58 -14.52
N LEU A 120 -16.75 0.38 -13.97
CA LEU A 120 -17.36 -0.75 -14.66
C LEU A 120 -18.84 -0.59 -14.97
N TYR A 121 -19.59 0.08 -14.07
CA TYR A 121 -21.03 0.17 -14.17
C TYR A 121 -21.57 1.51 -14.67
N LEU A 122 -20.82 2.63 -14.44
CA LEU A 122 -21.27 3.98 -14.75
C LEU A 122 -20.50 4.62 -15.90
N SER A 123 -19.45 3.98 -16.41
CA SER A 123 -18.56 4.56 -17.40
C SER A 123 -18.98 4.18 -18.81
N TYR A 124 -19.93 4.93 -19.37
CA TYR A 124 -20.34 4.80 -20.78
C TYR A 124 -19.69 5.84 -21.69
N ASN A 125 -19.04 6.87 -21.12
CA ASN A 125 -18.47 8.00 -21.83
C ASN A 125 -16.96 8.12 -21.60
N PHE A 126 -16.27 8.64 -22.59
CA PHE A 126 -14.84 8.93 -22.54
C PHE A 126 -14.41 9.71 -21.28
N TYR A 127 -15.09 10.81 -20.98
CA TYR A 127 -14.75 11.66 -19.83
C TYR A 127 -14.96 10.98 -18.50
N SER A 128 -16.02 10.22 -18.32
CA SER A 128 -16.26 9.47 -17.08
C SER A 128 -15.21 8.41 -16.84
N THR A 129 -14.76 7.69 -17.87
CA THR A 129 -13.70 6.71 -17.80
C THR A 129 -12.39 7.32 -17.30
N VAL A 130 -11.96 8.43 -17.92
CA VAL A 130 -10.73 9.13 -17.54
C VAL A 130 -10.82 9.67 -16.10
N ILE A 131 -11.96 10.24 -15.72
CA ILE A 131 -12.18 10.78 -14.37
C ILE A 131 -12.08 9.66 -13.31
N PHE A 132 -12.79 8.55 -13.47
CA PHE A 132 -12.78 7.46 -12.50
C PHE A 132 -11.40 6.80 -12.38
N LEU A 133 -10.69 6.58 -13.47
CA LEU A 133 -9.31 6.08 -13.46
C LEU A 133 -8.36 7.05 -12.75
N THR A 134 -8.50 8.34 -13.03
CA THR A 134 -7.68 9.37 -12.39
C THR A 134 -7.95 9.44 -10.89
N LEU A 135 -9.20 9.38 -10.46
CA LEU A 135 -9.58 9.35 -9.05
C LEU A 135 -9.09 8.08 -8.35
N ALA A 136 -9.20 6.92 -9.00
CA ALA A 136 -8.71 5.66 -8.45
C ALA A 136 -7.20 5.68 -8.19
N ASN A 137 -6.40 6.13 -9.18
CA ASN A 137 -4.96 6.26 -9.02
C ASN A 137 -4.57 7.32 -7.96
N SER A 138 -5.25 8.46 -7.96
CA SER A 138 -4.92 9.57 -7.05
C SER A 138 -5.21 9.23 -5.60
N THR A 139 -6.34 8.59 -5.34
CA THR A 139 -6.71 8.19 -3.97
C THR A 139 -5.84 7.07 -3.41
N LEU A 140 -5.26 6.22 -4.26
CA LEU A 140 -4.30 5.20 -3.83
C LEU A 140 -3.09 5.81 -3.09
N SER A 141 -2.70 7.05 -3.41
CA SER A 141 -1.59 7.75 -2.77
C SER A 141 -1.79 8.01 -1.27
N PHE A 142 -3.04 8.03 -0.78
CA PHE A 142 -3.32 8.16 0.66
C PHE A 142 -2.76 7.00 1.48
N SER A 143 -2.63 5.80 0.89
CA SER A 143 -2.06 4.63 1.55
C SER A 143 -0.62 4.84 2.01
N PHE A 144 0.16 5.72 1.36
CA PHE A 144 1.54 6.01 1.78
C PHE A 144 1.58 6.56 3.20
N CYS A 145 0.69 7.50 3.53
CA CYS A 145 0.62 8.12 4.86
C CYS A 145 0.05 7.18 5.93
N GLY A 146 -0.74 6.21 5.51
CA GLY A 146 -1.31 5.20 6.40
C GLY A 146 -0.31 4.07 6.67
N GLN A 147 -0.24 3.10 5.77
CA GLN A 147 0.44 1.83 6.00
C GLN A 147 1.98 1.90 6.00
N LEU A 148 2.58 2.72 5.11
CA LEU A 148 4.05 2.71 4.99
C LEU A 148 4.72 3.36 6.20
N ILE A 149 4.12 4.41 6.77
CA ILE A 149 4.64 5.06 7.96
C ILE A 149 4.30 4.24 9.20
N ASN A 150 3.20 3.48 9.21
CA ASN A 150 2.83 2.64 10.35
C ASN A 150 3.94 1.63 10.72
N ALA A 151 4.68 1.10 9.76
CA ALA A 151 5.82 0.23 10.02
C ALA A 151 6.93 0.92 10.85
N LEU A 152 7.11 2.23 10.65
CA LEU A 152 8.04 3.05 11.43
C LEU A 152 7.50 3.31 12.86
N ASP A 153 6.19 3.58 12.98
CA ASP A 153 5.56 3.87 14.26
C ASP A 153 5.65 2.68 15.24
N ILE A 154 5.44 1.44 14.75
CA ILE A 154 5.42 0.23 15.59
C ILE A 154 6.79 -0.32 15.91
N ALA A 155 7.79 -0.14 15.05
CA ALA A 155 9.11 -0.73 15.19
C ALA A 155 10.24 0.15 14.61
N PRO A 156 10.54 1.32 15.20
CA PRO A 156 11.56 2.23 14.67
C PRO A 156 12.92 1.55 14.52
N ARG A 157 13.30 0.73 15.51
CA ARG A 157 14.60 0.02 15.53
C ARG A 157 14.73 -1.03 14.43
N TYR A 158 13.65 -1.70 14.07
CA TYR A 158 13.61 -2.78 13.08
C TYR A 158 12.95 -2.34 11.76
N TYR A 159 12.73 -1.04 11.59
CA TYR A 159 12.05 -0.48 10.42
C TYR A 159 12.66 -0.94 9.10
N GLY A 160 14.00 -0.90 8.97
CA GLY A 160 14.68 -1.32 7.74
C GLY A 160 14.40 -2.78 7.38
N PHE A 161 14.40 -3.68 8.36
CA PHE A 161 14.07 -5.08 8.16
C PHE A 161 12.60 -5.27 7.74
N LEU A 162 11.68 -4.66 8.49
CA LEU A 162 10.25 -4.76 8.21
C LEU A 162 9.92 -4.15 6.83
N LYS A 163 10.55 -3.03 6.49
CA LYS A 163 10.41 -2.39 5.18
C LYS A 163 10.92 -3.27 4.04
N ALA A 164 12.06 -3.95 4.23
CA ALA A 164 12.60 -4.86 3.23
C ALA A 164 11.65 -6.05 2.99
N VAL A 165 11.10 -6.65 4.05
CA VAL A 165 10.14 -7.75 3.92
C VAL A 165 8.85 -7.31 3.25
N THR A 166 8.28 -6.16 3.65
CA THR A 166 7.07 -5.62 3.01
C THR A 166 7.31 -5.31 1.53
N ALA A 167 8.48 -4.80 1.17
CA ALA A 167 8.85 -4.53 -0.20
C ALA A 167 8.97 -5.82 -1.03
N LEU A 168 9.62 -6.86 -0.50
CA LEU A 168 9.74 -8.16 -1.16
C LEU A 168 8.36 -8.79 -1.44
N ILE A 169 7.49 -8.86 -0.44
CA ILE A 169 6.12 -9.39 -0.60
C ILE A 169 5.32 -8.53 -1.57
N GLY A 170 5.49 -7.20 -1.52
CA GLY A 170 4.88 -6.28 -2.48
C GLY A 170 5.31 -6.56 -3.92
N ILE A 171 6.61 -6.78 -4.18
CA ILE A 171 7.14 -7.12 -5.50
C ILE A 171 6.49 -8.40 -6.03
N PHE A 172 6.36 -9.45 -5.20
CA PHE A 172 5.63 -10.66 -5.58
C PHE A 172 4.17 -10.35 -5.92
N GLY A 173 3.51 -9.49 -5.15
CA GLY A 173 2.16 -9.00 -5.47
C GLY A 173 2.07 -8.34 -6.84
N GLY A 174 3.02 -7.48 -7.17
CA GLY A 174 3.12 -6.84 -8.49
C GLY A 174 3.34 -7.83 -9.63
N LEU A 175 4.26 -8.78 -9.47
CA LEU A 175 4.53 -9.82 -10.47
C LEU A 175 3.30 -10.70 -10.72
N ILE A 176 2.65 -11.16 -9.66
CA ILE A 176 1.44 -11.99 -9.77
C ILE A 176 0.31 -11.18 -10.41
N SER A 177 0.12 -9.93 -10.01
CA SER A 177 -0.87 -9.01 -10.58
C SER A 177 -0.70 -8.87 -12.09
N SER A 178 0.52 -8.56 -12.56
CA SER A 178 0.81 -8.41 -14.00
C SER A 178 0.56 -9.70 -14.78
N THR A 179 1.04 -10.82 -14.25
CA THR A 179 0.90 -12.13 -14.91
C THR A 179 -0.56 -12.52 -15.02
N LEU A 180 -1.32 -12.43 -13.94
CA LEU A 180 -2.75 -12.77 -13.95
C LEU A 180 -3.56 -11.82 -14.82
N ALA A 181 -3.28 -10.51 -14.75
CA ALA A 181 -3.97 -9.55 -15.61
C ALA A 181 -3.74 -9.83 -17.10
N GLY A 182 -2.50 -10.14 -17.49
CA GLY A 182 -2.18 -10.51 -18.88
C GLY A 182 -2.85 -11.82 -19.32
N LEU A 183 -2.86 -12.84 -18.46
CA LEU A 183 -3.53 -14.11 -18.76
C LEU A 183 -5.05 -13.93 -18.93
N ILE A 184 -5.70 -13.16 -18.04
CA ILE A 184 -7.13 -12.88 -18.12
C ILE A 184 -7.48 -12.09 -19.39
N LEU A 185 -6.64 -11.11 -19.78
CA LEU A 185 -6.82 -10.34 -21.01
C LEU A 185 -6.71 -11.21 -22.27
N ASN A 186 -5.85 -12.22 -22.25
CA ASN A 186 -5.69 -13.12 -23.39
C ASN A 186 -6.78 -14.19 -23.50
N GLN A 187 -7.31 -14.68 -22.37
CA GLN A 187 -8.28 -15.76 -22.36
C GLN A 187 -9.71 -15.30 -22.61
N ASP A 188 -10.10 -14.15 -22.10
CA ASP A 188 -11.46 -13.64 -22.16
C ASP A 188 -11.45 -12.10 -22.30
N PRO A 189 -11.17 -11.58 -23.49
CA PRO A 189 -11.03 -10.14 -23.72
C PRO A 189 -12.29 -9.33 -23.37
N GLU A 190 -13.48 -9.93 -23.53
CA GLU A 190 -14.75 -9.24 -23.31
C GLU A 190 -15.01 -8.90 -21.84
N TYR A 191 -14.75 -9.86 -20.93
CA TYR A 191 -14.96 -9.68 -19.50
C TYR A 191 -13.65 -9.51 -18.70
N ALA A 192 -12.52 -9.35 -19.39
CA ALA A 192 -11.20 -9.28 -18.75
C ALA A 192 -11.10 -8.17 -17.71
N TRP A 193 -11.58 -6.98 -18.04
CA TRP A 193 -11.50 -5.83 -17.15
C TRP A 193 -12.37 -6.01 -15.91
N HIS A 194 -13.57 -6.57 -16.07
CA HIS A 194 -14.44 -6.90 -14.93
C HIS A 194 -13.74 -7.89 -13.98
N LYS A 195 -13.19 -8.97 -14.53
CA LYS A 195 -12.49 -10.00 -13.73
C LYS A 195 -11.29 -9.41 -12.98
N ASN A 196 -10.44 -8.64 -13.65
CA ASN A 196 -9.26 -8.02 -13.05
C ASN A 196 -9.62 -7.04 -11.93
N PHE A 197 -10.61 -6.20 -12.16
CA PHE A 197 -11.02 -5.18 -11.18
C PHE A 197 -11.77 -5.79 -9.98
N PHE A 198 -12.60 -6.82 -10.20
CA PHE A 198 -13.22 -7.54 -9.10
C PHE A 198 -12.20 -8.35 -8.28
N LEU A 199 -11.18 -8.94 -8.93
CA LEU A 199 -10.09 -9.60 -8.23
C LEU A 199 -9.32 -8.61 -7.36
N MET A 200 -8.96 -7.45 -7.91
CA MET A 200 -8.33 -6.36 -7.16
C MET A 200 -9.20 -5.93 -5.97
N ALA A 201 -10.51 -5.75 -6.18
CA ALA A 201 -11.43 -5.36 -5.12
C ALA A 201 -11.47 -6.40 -3.99
N GLY A 202 -11.56 -7.68 -4.31
CA GLY A 202 -11.57 -8.78 -3.34
C GLY A 202 -10.31 -8.83 -2.48
N ILE A 203 -9.14 -8.73 -3.12
CA ILE A 203 -7.84 -8.69 -2.43
C ILE A 203 -7.77 -7.47 -1.50
N ASN A 204 -8.12 -6.29 -2.01
CA ASN A 204 -8.06 -5.05 -1.25
C ASN A 204 -8.97 -5.05 -0.03
N VAL A 205 -10.22 -5.45 -0.19
CA VAL A 205 -11.20 -5.50 0.92
C VAL A 205 -10.75 -6.50 1.98
N THR A 206 -10.27 -7.67 1.58
CA THR A 206 -9.80 -8.70 2.52
C THR A 206 -8.58 -8.25 3.31
N CYS A 207 -7.56 -7.70 2.62
CA CYS A 207 -6.34 -7.22 3.27
C CYS A 207 -6.61 -6.00 4.16
N LEU A 208 -7.49 -5.08 3.72
CA LEU A 208 -7.89 -3.93 4.50
C LEU A 208 -8.65 -4.35 5.77
N ALA A 209 -9.59 -5.28 5.68
CA ALA A 209 -10.31 -5.80 6.84
C ALA A 209 -9.34 -6.38 7.87
N PHE A 210 -8.37 -7.17 7.43
CA PHE A 210 -7.34 -7.71 8.31
C PHE A 210 -6.47 -6.60 8.93
N TYR A 211 -6.10 -5.59 8.15
CA TYR A 211 -5.35 -4.44 8.65
C TYR A 211 -6.14 -3.65 9.71
N LEU A 212 -7.42 -3.38 9.48
CA LEU A 212 -8.26 -2.65 10.44
C LEU A 212 -8.42 -3.39 11.76
N LEU A 213 -8.44 -4.72 11.75
CA LEU A 213 -8.54 -5.52 12.96
C LEU A 213 -7.23 -5.56 13.77
N PHE A 214 -6.09 -5.74 13.10
CA PHE A 214 -4.83 -6.08 13.76
C PHE A 214 -3.78 -4.96 13.77
N ALA A 215 -3.95 -3.87 13.00
CA ALA A 215 -2.98 -2.77 13.00
C ALA A 215 -2.97 -2.02 14.32
N LYS A 216 -1.76 -1.76 14.82
CA LYS A 216 -1.46 -0.97 16.01
C LYS A 216 -0.60 0.24 15.62
N GLY A 217 -0.57 1.27 16.47
CA GLY A 217 0.24 2.47 16.24
C GLY A 217 1.24 2.74 17.37
N ASP A 218 1.26 1.90 18.40
CA ASP A 218 2.19 2.02 19.51
C ASP A 218 3.41 1.13 19.27
N ILE A 219 4.57 1.58 19.78
CA ILE A 219 5.81 0.79 19.74
C ILE A 219 5.56 -0.55 20.42
N GLN A 220 5.76 -1.63 19.68
CA GLN A 220 5.53 -2.98 20.18
C GLN A 220 6.57 -3.36 21.22
N ASP A 221 6.19 -4.19 22.22
CA ASP A 221 7.06 -4.53 23.35
C ASP A 221 8.38 -5.20 22.90
N TRP A 222 8.35 -5.98 21.83
CA TRP A 222 9.55 -6.60 21.24
C TRP A 222 10.47 -5.57 20.54
N ALA A 223 9.97 -4.36 20.22
CA ALA A 223 10.74 -3.29 19.59
C ALA A 223 11.25 -2.24 20.58
N LYS A 224 10.80 -2.29 21.85
CA LYS A 224 11.26 -1.39 22.90
C LYS A 224 12.72 -1.66 23.28
N GLU A 225 13.46 -0.62 23.60
CA GLU A 225 14.80 -0.77 24.17
C GLU A 225 14.71 -1.42 25.55
N THR A 226 15.46 -2.49 25.75
CA THR A 226 15.73 -2.98 27.10
C THR A 226 16.60 -1.92 27.78
N LYS A 227 16.03 -1.14 28.68
CA LYS A 227 16.80 -0.21 29.54
C LYS A 227 17.79 -1.09 30.33
N THR A 228 19.02 -1.16 29.89
CA THR A 228 20.10 -1.68 30.71
C THR A 228 20.28 -0.64 31.81
N THR A 229 19.70 -0.91 32.98
CA THR A 229 19.97 -0.11 34.18
C THR A 229 21.46 -0.18 34.44
N ARG A 230 22.17 0.89 34.18
CA ARG A 230 23.54 1.05 34.69
C ARG A 230 23.40 1.28 36.19
N LEU A 231 23.67 0.23 36.94
CA LEU A 231 24.06 0.34 38.37
C LEU A 231 25.53 0.68 38.44
#